data_ddfe8a1f5db74b509d31dfa1429641cb
#
_entry.id   ddfe8a1f5db74b509d31dfa1429641cb
#
_cell.length_a   1.000
_cell.length_b   1.000
_cell.length_c   1.000
_cell.angle_alpha   90.00
_cell.angle_beta   90.00
_cell.angle_gamma   90.00
#
_symmetry.space_group_name_H-M   'P 1'
#
loop_
_entity.id
_entity.type
_entity.pdbx_description
1 polymer ?
#
loop_
_entity_poly.entity_id
_entity_poly.type
_entity_poly.pdbx_seq_one_letter_code
_entity_poly.pdbx_strand_id
1 'polypeptide(L)'
;VKYKIGNGVMLIQPSASKDRTLQTSEPSPAGHALKADDLLPESLHQFLACETPKAWLQWALENPATLLIDHAQCEKKAASTAMSLLYRYVDQPLLLSKMSQLAREELLHFEQVVALMEARGVAYQHLTASRYAEGLRRHLRSNDPERLIDVLIIGALIEARSCERFACLIPYLDEELAKFYRTLVKSEGRHFEDYLLLARQQTSDSIDERIAFFVAREAELITSPDTAFRFHSGVPA
;
A
#
# COMPACT_ATOMS: atom_id res chain seq x y z
N VAL A 1 -31.59 21.45 -25.73
CA VAL A 1 -31.56 20.76 -27.02
C VAL A 1 -32.26 19.44 -26.80
N LYS A 2 -33.46 19.25 -27.41
CA LYS A 2 -34.24 18.02 -27.30
C LYS A 2 -33.75 17.02 -28.33
N TYR A 3 -33.30 15.86 -27.93
CA TYR A 3 -33.11 14.73 -28.86
C TYR A 3 -34.28 13.75 -28.71
N LYS A 4 -34.92 13.47 -29.82
CA LYS A 4 -36.00 12.52 -29.98
C LYS A 4 -35.40 11.12 -30.20
N ILE A 5 -35.70 10.17 -29.31
CA ILE A 5 -35.28 8.78 -29.46
C ILE A 5 -36.47 8.00 -30.03
N GLY A 6 -36.24 7.34 -31.17
CA GLY A 6 -37.22 6.48 -31.80
C GLY A 6 -37.39 5.14 -31.05
N ASN A 7 -38.61 4.61 -31.09
CA ASN A 7 -39.00 3.34 -30.49
C ASN A 7 -38.29 2.15 -31.16
N GLY A 8 -37.49 1.41 -30.40
CA GLY A 8 -36.98 0.10 -30.73
C GLY A 8 -36.55 -0.59 -29.44
N VAL A 9 -37.42 -1.48 -28.92
CA VAL A 9 -37.07 -2.34 -27.77
C VAL A 9 -36.18 -3.46 -28.29
N MET A 10 -34.89 -3.40 -28.00
CA MET A 10 -33.93 -4.47 -28.23
C MET A 10 -33.74 -5.22 -26.92
N LEU A 11 -34.32 -6.42 -26.83
CA LEU A 11 -34.08 -7.36 -25.73
C LEU A 11 -32.63 -7.88 -25.85
N ILE A 12 -31.76 -7.40 -25.00
CA ILE A 12 -30.42 -7.98 -24.81
C ILE A 12 -30.57 -9.18 -23.88
N GLN A 13 -30.38 -10.37 -24.42
CA GLN A 13 -30.25 -11.58 -23.61
C GLN A 13 -28.92 -11.51 -22.84
N PRO A 14 -28.86 -11.90 -21.53
CA PRO A 14 -27.61 -11.95 -20.82
C PRO A 14 -26.72 -13.06 -21.40
N SER A 15 -25.58 -12.71 -21.93
CA SER A 15 -24.55 -13.67 -22.30
C SER A 15 -24.03 -14.33 -21.02
N ALA A 16 -24.00 -15.66 -21.02
CA ALA A 16 -23.47 -16.46 -19.94
C ALA A 16 -22.04 -16.00 -19.60
N SER A 17 -21.82 -15.56 -18.36
CA SER A 17 -20.52 -15.30 -17.81
C SER A 17 -19.70 -16.58 -17.84
N LYS A 18 -18.67 -16.64 -18.66
CA LYS A 18 -17.62 -17.64 -18.50
C LYS A 18 -16.86 -17.27 -17.23
N ASP A 19 -17.09 -18.04 -16.18
CA ASP A 19 -16.22 -18.10 -15.00
C ASP A 19 -14.79 -18.34 -15.48
N ARG A 20 -13.99 -17.28 -15.55
CA ARG A 20 -12.55 -17.39 -15.58
C ARG A 20 -12.08 -17.51 -14.15
N THR A 21 -12.14 -18.73 -13.62
CA THR A 21 -11.33 -19.12 -12.46
C THR A 21 -9.91 -18.67 -12.71
N LEU A 22 -9.40 -17.81 -11.83
CA LEU A 22 -7.97 -17.51 -11.74
C LEU A 22 -7.26 -18.86 -11.54
N GLN A 23 -6.60 -19.34 -12.58
CA GLN A 23 -5.75 -20.53 -12.47
C GLN A 23 -4.59 -20.15 -11.56
N THR A 24 -4.61 -20.67 -10.34
CA THR A 24 -3.42 -20.78 -9.50
C THR A 24 -2.49 -21.76 -10.20
N SER A 25 -1.54 -21.26 -10.98
CA SER A 25 -0.47 -22.09 -11.52
C SER A 25 0.42 -22.53 -10.36
N GLU A 26 0.59 -23.84 -10.19
CA GLU A 26 1.64 -24.38 -9.35
C GLU A 26 2.99 -23.77 -9.82
N PRO A 27 3.92 -23.45 -8.90
CA PRO A 27 5.19 -22.85 -9.25
C PRO A 27 5.95 -23.79 -10.19
N SER A 28 6.28 -23.31 -11.39
CA SER A 28 7.08 -24.03 -12.37
C SER A 28 8.48 -24.33 -11.78
N PRO A 29 8.97 -25.57 -11.80
CA PRO A 29 10.25 -25.92 -11.19
C PRO A 29 11.42 -25.71 -12.17
N ALA A 30 11.71 -24.46 -12.55
CA ALA A 30 12.97 -24.15 -13.26
C ALA A 30 13.21 -22.63 -13.31
N GLY A 31 13.87 -22.14 -12.31
CA GLY A 31 14.35 -20.78 -12.16
C GLY A 31 14.58 -20.55 -10.68
N HIS A 32 15.68 -19.97 -10.27
CA HIS A 32 15.85 -19.53 -8.89
C HIS A 32 14.62 -18.67 -8.54
N ALA A 33 13.71 -19.21 -7.72
CA ALA A 33 12.58 -18.44 -7.22
C ALA A 33 13.18 -17.26 -6.46
N LEU A 34 13.00 -16.05 -7.00
CA LEU A 34 13.43 -14.81 -6.33
C LEU A 34 12.81 -14.80 -4.94
N LYS A 35 13.64 -14.76 -3.92
CA LYS A 35 13.16 -14.59 -2.54
C LYS A 35 12.66 -13.17 -2.39
N ALA A 36 11.68 -12.97 -1.53
CA ALA A 36 11.16 -11.62 -1.22
C ALA A 36 12.30 -10.67 -0.83
N ASP A 37 13.26 -11.15 -0.05
CA ASP A 37 14.44 -10.37 0.37
C ASP A 37 15.28 -9.88 -0.81
N ASP A 38 15.44 -10.66 -1.88
CA ASP A 38 16.21 -10.26 -3.08
C ASP A 38 15.57 -9.07 -3.83
N LEU A 39 14.31 -8.76 -3.53
CA LEU A 39 13.54 -7.70 -4.16
C LEU A 39 13.52 -6.42 -3.33
N LEU A 40 13.81 -6.50 -2.02
CA LEU A 40 13.75 -5.37 -1.11
C LEU A 40 15.00 -4.48 -1.21
N PRO A 41 14.84 -3.14 -1.08
CA PRO A 41 15.98 -2.26 -0.87
C PRO A 41 16.77 -2.66 0.39
N GLU A 42 18.10 -2.55 0.35
CA GLU A 42 18.96 -2.90 1.47
C GLU A 42 18.62 -2.13 2.76
N SER A 43 18.20 -0.86 2.62
CA SER A 43 17.74 -0.01 3.73
C SER A 43 16.52 -0.55 4.48
N LEU A 44 15.74 -1.45 3.86
CA LEU A 44 14.54 -2.04 4.44
C LEU A 44 14.78 -3.35 5.20
N HIS A 45 15.85 -4.09 4.91
CA HIS A 45 16.08 -5.44 5.47
C HIS A 45 16.09 -5.50 6.99
N GLN A 46 16.47 -4.42 7.67
CA GLN A 46 16.56 -4.38 9.14
C GLN A 46 15.61 -3.35 9.78
N PHE A 47 14.76 -2.72 8.98
CA PHE A 47 13.91 -1.65 9.49
C PHE A 47 12.65 -2.17 10.17
N LEU A 48 11.99 -3.17 9.59
CA LEU A 48 10.78 -3.77 10.15
C LEU A 48 11.15 -4.82 11.21
N ALA A 49 10.45 -4.84 12.36
CA ALA A 49 10.73 -5.78 13.43
C ALA A 49 10.15 -7.18 13.22
N CYS A 50 9.26 -7.36 12.24
CA CYS A 50 8.70 -8.65 11.88
C CYS A 50 8.40 -8.75 10.38
N GLU A 51 8.46 -9.96 9.85
CA GLU A 51 7.98 -10.30 8.52
C GLU A 51 6.44 -10.33 8.48
N THR A 52 5.87 -10.20 7.30
CA THR A 52 4.43 -10.46 7.09
C THR A 52 4.10 -11.92 7.43
N PRO A 53 3.09 -12.17 8.29
CA PRO A 53 2.67 -13.53 8.64
C PRO A 53 2.26 -14.35 7.41
N LYS A 54 2.70 -15.60 7.32
CA LYS A 54 2.35 -16.51 6.20
C LYS A 54 0.84 -16.65 6.02
N ALA A 55 0.07 -16.64 7.11
CA ALA A 55 -1.38 -16.68 7.03
C ALA A 55 -1.98 -15.44 6.36
N TRP A 56 -1.38 -14.24 6.53
CA TRP A 56 -1.81 -13.06 5.80
C TRP A 56 -1.57 -13.23 4.28
N LEU A 57 -0.41 -13.76 3.89
CA LEU A 57 -0.09 -14.03 2.50
C LEU A 57 -1.11 -15.00 1.87
N GLN A 58 -1.48 -16.06 2.58
CA GLN A 58 -2.51 -16.99 2.13
C GLN A 58 -3.85 -16.27 1.93
N TRP A 59 -4.30 -15.46 2.90
CA TRP A 59 -5.51 -14.65 2.77
C TRP A 59 -5.47 -13.71 1.56
N ALA A 60 -4.32 -13.09 1.29
CA ALA A 60 -4.13 -12.20 0.14
C ALA A 60 -4.32 -12.94 -1.20
N LEU A 61 -3.75 -14.14 -1.31
CA LEU A 61 -3.85 -14.96 -2.52
C LEU A 61 -5.26 -15.54 -2.73
N GLU A 62 -5.98 -15.84 -1.65
CA GLU A 62 -7.37 -16.32 -1.70
C GLU A 62 -8.40 -15.19 -1.93
N ASN A 63 -8.03 -13.92 -1.68
CA ASN A 63 -8.91 -12.76 -1.78
C ASN A 63 -8.37 -11.65 -2.70
N PRO A 64 -8.01 -11.95 -3.96
CA PRO A 64 -7.32 -10.99 -4.84
C PRO A 64 -8.16 -9.75 -5.15
N ALA A 65 -9.48 -9.87 -5.22
CA ALA A 65 -10.36 -8.72 -5.42
C ALA A 65 -10.29 -7.73 -4.24
N THR A 66 -10.39 -8.23 -3.00
CA THR A 66 -10.27 -7.41 -1.80
C THR A 66 -8.88 -6.79 -1.69
N LEU A 67 -7.83 -7.55 -2.03
CA LEU A 67 -6.46 -7.07 -2.06
C LEU A 67 -6.32 -5.85 -2.98
N LEU A 68 -6.78 -5.95 -4.24
CA LEU A 68 -6.68 -4.85 -5.20
C LEU A 68 -7.53 -3.64 -4.81
N ILE A 69 -8.75 -3.84 -4.31
CA ILE A 69 -9.64 -2.75 -3.87
C ILE A 69 -8.99 -1.97 -2.71
N ASP A 70 -8.48 -2.69 -1.69
CA ASP A 70 -7.86 -2.01 -0.55
C ASP A 70 -6.51 -1.39 -0.92
N HIS A 71 -5.75 -2.02 -1.81
CA HIS A 71 -4.53 -1.45 -2.38
C HIS A 71 -4.85 -0.09 -3.04
N ALA A 72 -5.81 -0.02 -3.97
CA ALA A 72 -6.22 1.25 -4.57
C ALA A 72 -6.65 2.31 -3.51
N GLN A 73 -7.27 1.88 -2.41
CA GLN A 73 -7.60 2.80 -1.32
C GLN A 73 -6.36 3.27 -0.54
N CYS A 74 -5.34 2.43 -0.40
CA CYS A 74 -4.07 2.79 0.25
C CYS A 74 -3.35 3.87 -0.54
N GLU A 75 -3.19 3.71 -1.86
CA GLU A 75 -2.56 4.70 -2.74
C GLU A 75 -3.24 6.07 -2.64
N LYS A 76 -4.56 6.09 -2.74
CA LYS A 76 -5.34 7.32 -2.60
C LYS A 76 -5.18 7.97 -1.22
N LYS A 77 -5.07 7.19 -0.14
CA LYS A 77 -4.84 7.71 1.22
C LYS A 77 -3.42 8.25 1.39
N ALA A 78 -2.42 7.60 0.78
CA ALA A 78 -1.03 8.07 0.76
C ALA A 78 -0.94 9.43 0.06
N ALA A 79 -1.52 9.56 -1.14
CA ALA A 79 -1.62 10.84 -1.84
C ALA A 79 -2.30 11.93 -0.98
N SER A 80 -3.42 11.61 -0.32
CA SER A 80 -4.13 12.55 0.56
C SER A 80 -3.29 12.97 1.77
N THR A 81 -2.51 12.05 2.33
CA THR A 81 -1.58 12.35 3.44
C THR A 81 -0.49 13.31 2.99
N ALA A 82 0.13 13.05 1.83
CA ALA A 82 1.15 13.94 1.25
C ALA A 82 0.57 15.34 0.99
N MET A 83 -0.64 15.44 0.40
CA MET A 83 -1.32 16.72 0.21
C MET A 83 -1.58 17.45 1.52
N SER A 84 -1.97 16.73 2.58
CA SER A 84 -2.19 17.33 3.91
C SER A 84 -0.90 17.92 4.50
N LEU A 85 0.24 17.26 4.26
CA LEU A 85 1.57 17.78 4.66
C LEU A 85 1.94 19.04 3.88
N LEU A 86 1.67 19.07 2.56
CA LEU A 86 1.90 20.26 1.72
C LEU A 86 1.12 21.48 2.22
N TYR A 87 -0.15 21.29 2.62
CA TYR A 87 -0.97 22.39 3.14
C TYR A 87 -0.51 22.89 4.51
N ARG A 88 0.02 22.01 5.34
CA ARG A 88 0.38 22.37 6.72
C ARG A 88 1.77 22.99 6.86
N TYR A 89 2.75 22.52 6.09
CA TYR A 89 4.16 22.86 6.26
C TYR A 89 4.72 23.64 5.06
N VAL A 90 4.13 24.79 4.79
CA VAL A 90 4.40 25.63 3.61
C VAL A 90 5.79 26.28 3.61
N ASP A 91 6.45 26.33 4.77
CA ASP A 91 7.75 26.92 5.00
C ASP A 91 8.92 25.91 4.89
N GLN A 92 8.63 24.66 4.51
CA GLN A 92 9.64 23.59 4.39
C GLN A 92 9.86 23.16 2.93
N PRO A 93 10.79 23.82 2.18
CA PRO A 93 10.94 23.58 0.73
C PRO A 93 11.24 22.13 0.34
N LEU A 94 12.06 21.41 1.13
CA LEU A 94 12.37 20.02 0.82
C LEU A 94 11.14 19.11 1.04
N LEU A 95 10.40 19.32 2.13
CA LEU A 95 9.14 18.58 2.38
C LEU A 95 8.15 18.85 1.26
N LEU A 96 7.97 20.11 0.84
CA LEU A 96 7.09 20.47 -0.27
C LEU A 96 7.47 19.75 -1.56
N SER A 97 8.76 19.72 -1.90
CA SER A 97 9.26 19.04 -3.09
C SER A 97 8.98 17.52 -3.03
N LYS A 98 9.38 16.85 -1.95
CA LYS A 98 9.25 15.41 -1.78
C LYS A 98 7.77 14.97 -1.73
N MET A 99 6.95 15.64 -0.94
CA MET A 99 5.52 15.30 -0.82
C MET A 99 4.73 15.61 -2.09
N SER A 100 5.12 16.64 -2.85
CA SER A 100 4.50 16.92 -4.16
C SER A 100 4.81 15.82 -5.18
N GLN A 101 6.04 15.30 -5.18
CA GLN A 101 6.41 14.16 -6.02
C GLN A 101 5.65 12.91 -5.60
N LEU A 102 5.67 12.56 -4.31
CA LEU A 102 4.98 11.40 -3.75
C LEU A 102 3.49 11.44 -4.08
N ALA A 103 2.80 12.56 -3.85
CA ALA A 103 1.37 12.68 -4.12
C ALA A 103 1.01 12.37 -5.59
N ARG A 104 1.85 12.78 -6.56
CA ARG A 104 1.64 12.48 -7.97
C ARG A 104 1.88 11.01 -8.29
N GLU A 105 2.92 10.40 -7.70
CA GLU A 105 3.24 8.98 -7.90
C GLU A 105 2.13 8.10 -7.31
N GLU A 106 1.64 8.40 -6.11
CA GLU A 106 0.54 7.67 -5.47
C GLU A 106 -0.78 7.75 -6.25
N LEU A 107 -1.09 8.92 -6.83
CA LEU A 107 -2.25 9.06 -7.71
C LEU A 107 -2.07 8.26 -9.00
N LEU A 108 -0.88 8.20 -9.55
CA LEU A 108 -0.56 7.35 -10.71
C LEU A 108 -0.69 5.87 -10.37
N HIS A 109 -0.18 5.44 -9.21
CA HIS A 109 -0.36 4.06 -8.73
C HIS A 109 -1.84 3.72 -8.57
N PHE A 110 -2.62 4.62 -7.96
CA PHE A 110 -4.07 4.48 -7.85
C PHE A 110 -4.74 4.25 -9.22
N GLU A 111 -4.44 5.09 -10.22
CA GLU A 111 -4.97 4.95 -11.59
C GLU A 111 -4.60 3.59 -12.20
N GLN A 112 -3.36 3.13 -12.01
CA GLN A 112 -2.87 1.85 -12.52
C GLN A 112 -3.58 0.67 -11.85
N VAL A 113 -3.78 0.71 -10.52
CA VAL A 113 -4.52 -0.34 -9.80
C VAL A 113 -5.98 -0.39 -10.26
N VAL A 114 -6.64 0.76 -10.43
CA VAL A 114 -8.02 0.84 -10.92
C VAL A 114 -8.13 0.25 -12.34
N ALA A 115 -7.17 0.54 -13.22
CA ALA A 115 -7.12 -0.04 -14.57
C ALA A 115 -6.93 -1.57 -14.53
N LEU A 116 -6.07 -2.08 -13.65
CA LEU A 116 -5.90 -3.53 -13.42
C LEU A 116 -7.17 -4.18 -12.89
N MET A 117 -7.89 -3.51 -11.99
CA MET A 117 -9.17 -3.99 -11.47
C MET A 117 -10.22 -4.08 -12.59
N GLU A 118 -10.33 -3.05 -13.43
CA GLU A 118 -11.23 -3.02 -14.58
C GLU A 118 -10.94 -4.17 -15.56
N ALA A 119 -9.67 -4.35 -15.94
CA ALA A 119 -9.23 -5.43 -16.82
C ALA A 119 -9.54 -6.83 -16.26
N ARG A 120 -9.61 -6.97 -14.92
CA ARG A 120 -9.90 -8.23 -14.21
C ARG A 120 -11.37 -8.39 -13.80
N GLY A 121 -12.23 -7.44 -14.16
CA GLY A 121 -13.66 -7.46 -13.81
C GLY A 121 -13.92 -7.26 -12.30
N VAL A 122 -12.97 -6.65 -11.58
CA VAL A 122 -13.12 -6.31 -10.16
C VAL A 122 -13.76 -4.94 -10.02
N ALA A 123 -15.00 -4.89 -9.52
CA ALA A 123 -15.69 -3.63 -9.28
C ALA A 123 -15.07 -2.87 -8.10
N TYR A 124 -14.72 -1.59 -8.31
CA TYR A 124 -14.24 -0.73 -7.23
C TYR A 124 -15.38 -0.40 -6.27
N GLN A 125 -15.21 -0.73 -5.01
CA GLN A 125 -16.21 -0.50 -3.97
C GLN A 125 -15.57 0.00 -2.68
N HIS A 126 -16.39 0.59 -1.83
CA HIS A 126 -15.93 1.06 -0.53
C HIS A 126 -15.64 -0.12 0.39
N LEU A 127 -14.44 -0.12 0.99
CA LEU A 127 -14.07 -1.01 2.10
C LEU A 127 -13.78 -0.17 3.35
N THR A 128 -14.11 -0.70 4.51
CA THR A 128 -13.67 -0.13 5.79
C THR A 128 -12.15 -0.21 5.91
N ALA A 129 -11.52 0.81 6.45
CA ALA A 129 -10.08 0.80 6.67
C ALA A 129 -9.68 -0.28 7.69
N SER A 130 -8.44 -0.79 7.56
CA SER A 130 -7.83 -1.56 8.65
C SER A 130 -7.54 -0.64 9.85
N ARG A 131 -7.34 -1.24 11.03
CA ARG A 131 -6.94 -0.51 12.25
C ARG A 131 -5.49 -0.02 12.22
N TYR A 132 -4.69 -0.45 11.23
CA TYR A 132 -3.24 -0.25 11.17
C TYR A 132 -2.80 1.21 11.30
N ALA A 133 -3.21 2.06 10.35
CA ALA A 133 -2.82 3.47 10.35
C ALA A 133 -3.39 4.23 11.57
N GLU A 134 -4.62 3.92 11.98
CA GLU A 134 -5.21 4.49 13.20
C GLU A 134 -4.46 4.04 14.45
N GLY A 135 -4.11 2.76 14.55
CA GLY A 135 -3.34 2.20 15.67
C GLY A 135 -1.99 2.90 15.86
N LEU A 136 -1.27 3.18 14.76
CA LEU A 136 -0.03 3.96 14.81
C LEU A 136 -0.30 5.42 15.20
N ARG A 137 -1.30 6.07 14.59
CA ARG A 137 -1.62 7.49 14.82
C ARG A 137 -2.09 7.82 16.23
N ARG A 138 -2.56 6.85 17.01
CA ARG A 138 -2.91 7.04 18.44
C ARG A 138 -1.70 7.47 19.29
N HIS A 139 -0.49 7.24 18.82
CA HIS A 139 0.75 7.56 19.51
C HIS A 139 1.40 8.88 19.05
N LEU A 140 0.72 9.64 18.19
CA LEU A 140 1.22 10.95 17.73
C LEU A 140 1.35 11.92 18.89
N ARG A 141 2.50 12.60 18.98
CA ARG A 141 2.68 13.74 19.86
C ARG A 141 1.84 14.94 19.38
N SER A 142 1.58 15.88 20.25
CA SER A 142 0.59 16.94 19.99
C SER A 142 1.17 18.13 19.25
N ASN A 143 2.44 18.46 19.50
CA ASN A 143 3.08 19.69 19.05
C ASN A 143 4.17 19.44 18.01
N ASP A 144 4.37 20.37 17.10
CA ASP A 144 5.50 20.37 16.18
C ASP A 144 6.77 20.90 16.89
N PRO A 145 7.98 20.43 16.52
CA PRO A 145 8.25 19.52 15.40
C PRO A 145 7.99 18.04 15.69
N GLU A 146 7.79 17.64 16.94
CA GLU A 146 7.68 16.23 17.35
C GLU A 146 6.51 15.53 16.66
N ARG A 147 5.41 16.23 16.48
CA ARG A 147 4.24 15.68 15.77
C ARG A 147 4.55 15.40 14.30
N LEU A 148 5.26 16.32 13.64
CA LEU A 148 5.68 16.12 12.25
C LEU A 148 6.64 14.93 12.14
N ILE A 149 7.62 14.82 13.04
CA ILE A 149 8.54 13.66 13.11
C ILE A 149 7.74 12.36 13.19
N ASP A 150 6.75 12.29 14.08
CA ASP A 150 5.92 11.10 14.27
C ASP A 150 5.11 10.76 13.00
N VAL A 151 4.52 11.75 12.36
CA VAL A 151 3.76 11.57 11.11
C VAL A 151 4.66 11.03 10.00
N LEU A 152 5.88 11.56 9.88
CA LEU A 152 6.85 11.12 8.87
C LEU A 152 7.37 9.71 9.16
N ILE A 153 7.62 9.34 10.43
CA ILE A 153 7.99 7.97 10.80
C ILE A 153 6.85 6.99 10.46
N ILE A 154 5.60 7.36 10.76
CA ILE A 154 4.44 6.52 10.40
C ILE A 154 4.32 6.39 8.87
N GLY A 155 4.56 7.46 8.10
CA GLY A 155 4.64 7.39 6.65
C GLY A 155 5.69 6.37 6.21
N ALA A 156 6.92 6.49 6.72
CA ALA A 156 8.00 5.54 6.41
C ALA A 156 7.62 4.08 6.71
N LEU A 157 6.93 3.81 7.83
CA LEU A 157 6.48 2.46 8.18
C LEU A 157 5.42 1.91 7.22
N ILE A 158 4.49 2.76 6.78
CA ILE A 158 3.47 2.38 5.79
C ILE A 158 4.15 1.97 4.48
N GLU A 159 5.06 2.80 3.96
CA GLU A 159 5.80 2.51 2.73
C GLU A 159 6.69 1.26 2.87
N ALA A 160 7.40 1.13 3.99
CA ALA A 160 8.22 -0.05 4.27
C ALA A 160 7.39 -1.34 4.28
N ARG A 161 6.22 -1.32 4.94
CA ARG A 161 5.33 -2.49 4.98
C ARG A 161 4.67 -2.77 3.63
N SER A 162 4.34 -1.74 2.85
CA SER A 162 3.86 -1.88 1.47
C SER A 162 4.92 -2.58 0.61
N CYS A 163 6.15 -2.10 0.68
CA CYS A 163 7.30 -2.66 -0.04
C CYS A 163 7.49 -4.15 0.28
N GLU A 164 7.51 -4.52 1.56
CA GLU A 164 7.68 -5.90 2.03
C GLU A 164 6.52 -6.79 1.57
N ARG A 165 5.25 -6.33 1.65
CA ARG A 165 4.09 -7.10 1.21
C ARG A 165 4.04 -7.29 -0.30
N PHE A 166 4.40 -6.28 -1.08
CA PHE A 166 4.55 -6.46 -2.52
C PHE A 166 5.62 -7.49 -2.85
N ALA A 167 6.79 -7.42 -2.20
CA ALA A 167 7.86 -8.40 -2.40
C ALA A 167 7.43 -9.83 -2.04
N CYS A 168 6.70 -10.02 -0.94
CA CYS A 168 6.14 -11.31 -0.53
C CYS A 168 5.14 -11.88 -1.52
N LEU A 169 4.33 -11.03 -2.19
CA LEU A 169 3.29 -11.43 -3.12
C LEU A 169 3.83 -11.80 -4.51
N ILE A 170 4.85 -11.09 -5.00
CA ILE A 170 5.39 -11.22 -6.36
C ILE A 170 5.59 -12.68 -6.83
N PRO A 171 6.17 -13.61 -6.03
CA PRO A 171 6.41 -14.98 -6.48
C PRO A 171 5.15 -15.79 -6.81
N TYR A 172 3.99 -15.35 -6.34
CA TYR A 172 2.71 -16.08 -6.43
C TYR A 172 1.71 -15.45 -7.40
N LEU A 173 2.04 -14.30 -7.99
CA LEU A 173 1.15 -13.54 -8.85
C LEU A 173 1.37 -13.89 -10.33
N ASP A 174 0.38 -13.63 -11.17
CA ASP A 174 0.56 -13.65 -12.62
C ASP A 174 1.56 -12.56 -13.07
N GLU A 175 2.14 -12.75 -14.26
CA GLU A 175 3.26 -11.91 -14.75
C GLU A 175 2.89 -10.42 -14.84
N GLU A 176 1.66 -10.08 -15.19
CA GLU A 176 1.21 -8.68 -15.29
C GLU A 176 1.24 -8.00 -13.93
N LEU A 177 0.59 -8.61 -12.93
CA LEU A 177 0.52 -8.07 -11.57
C LEU A 177 1.89 -8.13 -10.87
N ALA A 178 2.66 -9.22 -11.07
CA ALA A 178 4.01 -9.34 -10.55
C ALA A 178 4.94 -8.24 -11.11
N LYS A 179 4.85 -7.94 -12.42
CA LYS A 179 5.60 -6.85 -13.03
C LYS A 179 5.22 -5.50 -12.44
N PHE A 180 3.95 -5.24 -12.28
CA PHE A 180 3.45 -4.01 -11.66
C PHE A 180 3.98 -3.87 -10.23
N TYR A 181 3.85 -4.91 -9.40
CA TYR A 181 4.34 -4.88 -8.01
C TYR A 181 5.86 -4.72 -7.91
N ARG A 182 6.65 -5.26 -8.84
CA ARG A 182 8.10 -4.97 -8.92
C ARG A 182 8.39 -3.48 -9.15
N THR A 183 7.53 -2.75 -9.86
CA THR A 183 7.70 -1.29 -10.00
C THR A 183 7.37 -0.56 -8.70
N LEU A 184 6.31 -1.00 -7.99
CA LEU A 184 5.92 -0.44 -6.71
C LEU A 184 6.99 -0.67 -5.62
N VAL A 185 7.60 -1.86 -5.52
CA VAL A 185 8.70 -2.09 -4.58
C VAL A 185 9.79 -1.02 -4.70
N LYS A 186 10.09 -0.55 -5.93
CA LYS A 186 11.09 0.50 -6.15
C LYS A 186 10.61 1.89 -5.76
N SER A 187 9.34 2.22 -6.03
CA SER A 187 8.78 3.53 -5.67
C SER A 187 8.57 3.64 -4.16
N GLU A 188 7.97 2.63 -3.55
CA GLU A 188 7.72 2.60 -2.10
C GLU A 188 9.02 2.59 -1.29
N GLY A 189 10.06 1.90 -1.79
CA GLY A 189 11.40 1.97 -1.20
C GLY A 189 11.95 3.39 -1.19
N ARG A 190 11.77 4.17 -2.27
CA ARG A 190 12.14 5.59 -2.34
C ARG A 190 11.29 6.45 -1.41
N HIS A 191 9.98 6.24 -1.38
CA HIS A 191 9.05 6.96 -0.48
C HIS A 191 9.43 6.72 0.98
N PHE A 192 9.75 5.50 1.35
CA PHE A 192 10.26 5.14 2.67
C PHE A 192 11.50 5.97 3.05
N GLU A 193 12.52 6.01 2.17
CA GLU A 193 13.74 6.77 2.39
C GLU A 193 13.47 8.28 2.49
N ASP A 194 12.61 8.82 1.64
CA ASP A 194 12.22 10.22 1.65
C ASP A 194 11.51 10.62 2.95
N TYR A 195 10.59 9.79 3.46
CA TYR A 195 9.93 10.01 4.74
C TYR A 195 10.93 10.02 5.91
N LEU A 196 11.87 9.07 5.96
CA LEU A 196 12.90 9.03 7.01
C LEU A 196 13.86 10.21 6.92
N LEU A 197 14.28 10.59 5.72
CA LEU A 197 15.10 11.78 5.50
C LEU A 197 14.41 13.02 6.05
N LEU A 198 13.16 13.23 5.70
CA LEU A 198 12.38 14.38 6.18
C LEU A 198 12.20 14.36 7.69
N ALA A 199 11.96 13.19 8.31
CA ALA A 199 11.85 13.05 9.76
C ALA A 199 13.14 13.44 10.48
N ARG A 200 14.28 12.97 9.98
CA ARG A 200 15.61 13.28 10.55
C ARG A 200 15.98 14.75 10.43
N GLN A 201 15.46 15.46 9.44
CA GLN A 201 15.73 16.89 9.26
C GLN A 201 14.95 17.82 10.19
N GLN A 202 13.95 17.31 10.92
CA GLN A 202 13.13 18.13 11.82
C GLN A 202 13.84 18.47 13.14
N THR A 203 14.93 17.81 13.45
CA THR A 203 15.70 18.00 14.70
C THR A 203 17.17 17.68 14.50
N SER A 204 18.05 18.27 15.34
CA SER A 204 19.46 17.89 15.46
C SER A 204 19.69 16.65 16.32
N ASP A 205 18.69 16.27 17.13
CA ASP A 205 18.78 15.12 18.02
C ASP A 205 18.48 13.82 17.28
N SER A 206 18.99 12.68 17.78
CA SER A 206 18.62 11.37 17.24
C SER A 206 17.14 11.10 17.47
N ILE A 207 16.49 10.58 16.43
CA ILE A 207 15.09 10.08 16.48
C ILE A 207 15.01 8.56 16.53
N ASP A 208 16.12 7.86 16.71
CA ASP A 208 16.19 6.40 16.60
C ASP A 208 15.36 5.68 17.67
N GLU A 209 15.32 6.20 18.90
CA GLU A 209 14.41 5.67 19.94
C GLU A 209 12.93 5.80 19.54
N ARG A 210 12.59 6.92 18.88
CA ARG A 210 11.22 7.14 18.43
C ARG A 210 10.85 6.25 17.24
N ILE A 211 11.79 6.00 16.33
CA ILE A 211 11.66 5.00 15.26
C ILE A 211 11.44 3.62 15.89
N ALA A 212 12.30 3.19 16.81
CA ALA A 212 12.19 1.89 17.48
C ALA A 212 10.84 1.72 18.21
N PHE A 213 10.33 2.78 18.83
CA PHE A 213 9.00 2.77 19.43
C PHE A 213 7.90 2.46 18.41
N PHE A 214 7.88 3.16 17.27
CA PHE A 214 6.86 2.96 16.25
C PHE A 214 7.00 1.61 15.52
N VAL A 215 8.23 1.16 15.28
CA VAL A 215 8.54 -0.17 14.74
C VAL A 215 7.96 -1.28 15.61
N ALA A 216 8.09 -1.16 16.94
CA ALA A 216 7.51 -2.12 17.89
C ALA A 216 5.96 -2.10 17.84
N ARG A 217 5.34 -0.92 17.77
CA ARG A 217 3.87 -0.80 17.64
C ARG A 217 3.36 -1.33 16.31
N GLU A 218 4.11 -1.12 15.24
CA GLU A 218 3.82 -1.69 13.92
C GLU A 218 3.82 -3.22 13.98
N ALA A 219 4.84 -3.83 14.53
CA ALA A 219 4.94 -5.28 14.67
C ALA A 219 3.76 -5.87 15.45
N GLU A 220 3.31 -5.21 16.53
CA GLU A 220 2.12 -5.62 17.28
C GLU A 220 0.85 -5.60 16.41
N LEU A 221 0.69 -4.58 15.58
CA LEU A 221 -0.47 -4.47 14.67
C LEU A 221 -0.47 -5.55 13.60
N ILE A 222 0.70 -5.88 13.05
CA ILE A 222 0.85 -6.88 11.98
C ILE A 222 0.69 -8.31 12.51
N THR A 223 1.18 -8.58 13.71
CA THR A 223 1.16 -9.95 14.28
C THR A 223 -0.11 -10.27 15.06
N SER A 224 -0.88 -9.27 15.49
CA SER A 224 -2.13 -9.49 16.22
C SER A 224 -3.31 -9.72 15.26
N PRO A 225 -4.34 -10.50 15.69
CA PRO A 225 -5.53 -10.77 14.88
C PRO A 225 -6.27 -9.51 14.44
N ASP A 226 -6.88 -9.56 13.27
CA ASP A 226 -7.73 -8.50 12.73
C ASP A 226 -9.13 -9.03 12.42
N THR A 227 -10.13 -8.16 12.33
CA THR A 227 -11.52 -8.54 12.07
C THR A 227 -11.83 -8.72 10.58
N ALA A 228 -10.97 -8.21 9.70
CA ALA A 228 -11.13 -8.30 8.27
C ALA A 228 -9.79 -8.23 7.54
N PHE A 229 -9.69 -8.97 6.44
CA PHE A 229 -8.55 -8.87 5.55
C PHE A 229 -8.47 -7.50 4.89
N ARG A 230 -7.29 -6.85 4.99
CA ARG A 230 -6.90 -5.61 4.31
C ARG A 230 -5.44 -5.66 3.95
N PHE A 231 -5.02 -4.77 3.04
CA PHE A 231 -3.62 -4.73 2.60
C PHE A 231 -2.65 -4.52 3.77
N HIS A 232 -3.00 -3.70 4.78
CA HIS A 232 -2.19 -3.49 5.99
C HIS A 232 -2.78 -4.15 7.25
N SER A 233 -3.72 -5.08 7.15
CA SER A 233 -4.23 -5.77 8.33
C SER A 233 -3.21 -6.75 8.93
N GLY A 234 -3.41 -7.11 10.19
CA GLY A 234 -2.93 -8.38 10.73
C GLY A 234 -3.63 -9.56 10.06
N VAL A 235 -3.46 -10.76 10.61
CA VAL A 235 -4.14 -11.96 10.12
C VAL A 235 -5.61 -11.92 10.53
N PRO A 236 -6.57 -12.07 9.60
CA PRO A 236 -7.98 -12.19 9.94
C PRO A 236 -8.24 -13.41 10.83
N ALA A 237 -9.09 -13.25 11.86
CA ALA A 237 -9.48 -14.28 12.83
C ALA A 237 -11.00 -14.50 12.84
#